data_2eeea37089cf8fb6c67e513ae50b0bbd
#
_entry.id   2eeea37089cf8fb6c67e513ae50b0bbd
#
_cell.length_a   1.000
_cell.length_b   1.000
_cell.length_c   1.000
_cell.angle_alpha   90.00
_cell.angle_beta   90.00
_cell.angle_gamma   90.00
#
_symmetry.space_group_name_H-M   'P 1'
#
loop_
_entity.id
_entity.type
_entity.pdbx_description
1 polymer ?
#
loop_
_entity_poly.entity_id
_entity_poly.type
_entity_poly.pdbx_seq_one_letter_code
_entity_poly.pdbx_strand_id
1 'polypeptide(L)'
;MSLFEARLHAGHFRSLEARSTLLDSYARVLARWPVPYESRYVETRYGRAHVLASGPAYAPPVLLLHGGGGNATTWIHNIERLAGSLQVYAVDIIGDAGRTEGRRPASEDAYCNWLEDVLIGIGRPKLGLCGSSFGAWLAAAYLRQTSRRVSRLALLAPPNLESMRVSFMARAGLALTFPSERMVRAFQAMVSSPLAPEPPPWAMDDLLVRWRCQRGHPRPPGRMSDADLRVLPKQTLLMLGEDEALYDPLRAFARVQALAPHVRVELLPGAGHAIAYDQAAKVDDALVEFFRRDGWTL
;
A
#
# COMPACT_ATOMS: atom_id res chain seq x y z
N MET A 1 4.09 -4.70 -34.53
CA MET A 1 3.41 -3.99 -33.42
C MET A 1 3.50 -2.50 -33.70
N SER A 2 2.36 -1.83 -33.82
CA SER A 2 2.32 -0.39 -34.06
C SER A 2 2.80 0.41 -32.84
N LEU A 3 3.25 1.67 -33.05
CA LEU A 3 3.61 2.57 -31.93
C LEU A 3 2.45 2.76 -30.94
N PHE A 4 1.22 2.62 -31.42
CA PHE A 4 0.02 2.69 -30.60
C PHE A 4 -0.16 1.44 -29.72
N GLU A 5 0.03 0.25 -30.27
CA GLU A 5 0.02 -1.02 -29.53
C GLU A 5 1.16 -1.08 -28.51
N ALA A 6 2.37 -0.62 -28.87
CA ALA A 6 3.49 -0.52 -27.95
C ALA A 6 3.19 0.42 -26.76
N ARG A 7 2.49 1.54 -27.01
CA ARG A 7 2.06 2.46 -25.93
C ARG A 7 0.95 1.88 -25.05
N LEU A 8 0.04 1.08 -25.61
CA LEU A 8 -0.97 0.36 -24.84
C LEU A 8 -0.33 -0.70 -23.94
N HIS A 9 0.67 -1.44 -24.44
CA HIS A 9 1.37 -2.48 -23.69
C HIS A 9 2.41 -1.93 -22.69
N ALA A 10 2.93 -0.72 -22.92
CA ALA A 10 3.80 -0.07 -21.96
C ALA A 10 3.02 0.41 -20.72
N GLY A 11 1.72 0.70 -20.85
CA GLY A 11 0.87 1.11 -19.72
C GLY A 11 1.45 2.31 -18.98
N HIS A 12 1.79 2.11 -17.72
CA HIS A 12 2.38 3.09 -16.81
C HIS A 12 3.92 3.03 -16.75
N PHE A 13 4.57 2.29 -17.66
CA PHE A 13 6.02 2.21 -17.78
C PHE A 13 6.58 3.21 -18.79
N ARG A 14 7.85 3.57 -18.65
CA ARG A 14 8.53 4.52 -19.55
C ARG A 14 8.73 3.93 -20.96
N SER A 15 8.97 2.62 -21.05
CA SER A 15 9.13 1.84 -22.30
C SER A 15 8.82 0.36 -22.06
N LEU A 16 8.81 -0.45 -23.12
CA LEU A 16 8.69 -1.90 -23.01
C LEU A 16 9.93 -2.52 -22.33
N GLU A 17 11.11 -1.99 -22.58
CA GLU A 17 12.35 -2.38 -21.91
C GLU A 17 12.28 -2.08 -20.40
N ALA A 18 11.84 -0.86 -20.04
CA ALA A 18 11.62 -0.50 -18.64
C ALA A 18 10.61 -1.43 -17.95
N ARG A 19 9.55 -1.84 -18.66
CA ARG A 19 8.62 -2.85 -18.17
C ARG A 19 9.30 -4.19 -17.92
N SER A 20 10.10 -4.70 -18.88
CA SER A 20 10.85 -5.95 -18.72
C SER A 20 11.80 -5.88 -17.52
N THR A 21 12.62 -4.82 -17.43
CA THR A 21 13.56 -4.60 -16.34
C THR A 21 12.87 -4.59 -14.96
N LEU A 22 11.69 -3.97 -14.88
CA LEU A 22 10.92 -3.95 -13.64
C LEU A 22 10.37 -5.33 -13.31
N LEU A 23 9.82 -6.06 -14.29
CA LEU A 23 9.28 -7.41 -14.07
C LEU A 23 10.38 -8.41 -13.67
N ASP A 24 11.59 -8.26 -14.18
CA ASP A 24 12.76 -9.04 -13.76
C ASP A 24 13.16 -8.70 -12.32
N SER A 25 13.12 -7.41 -11.93
CA SER A 25 13.35 -7.01 -10.54
C SER A 25 12.27 -7.58 -9.62
N TYR A 26 11.01 -7.46 -10.01
CA TYR A 26 9.88 -8.05 -9.29
C TYR A 26 10.08 -9.55 -9.07
N ALA A 27 10.49 -10.29 -10.11
CA ALA A 27 10.74 -11.73 -10.01
C ALA A 27 11.87 -12.05 -9.03
N ARG A 28 12.97 -11.26 -9.05
CA ARG A 28 14.09 -11.43 -8.09
C ARG A 28 13.66 -11.19 -6.64
N VAL A 29 12.83 -10.19 -6.38
CA VAL A 29 12.30 -9.94 -5.04
C VAL A 29 11.34 -11.06 -4.64
N LEU A 30 10.43 -11.45 -5.55
CA LEU A 30 9.46 -12.52 -5.29
C LEU A 30 10.13 -13.90 -5.04
N ALA A 31 11.29 -14.16 -5.62
CA ALA A 31 12.08 -15.36 -5.33
C ALA A 31 12.58 -15.43 -3.87
N ARG A 32 12.53 -14.30 -3.14
CA ARG A 32 12.86 -14.21 -1.70
C ARG A 32 11.61 -14.27 -0.80
N TRP A 33 10.42 -14.43 -1.38
CA TRP A 33 9.18 -14.49 -0.62
C TRP A 33 9.22 -15.64 0.37
N PRO A 34 9.09 -15.39 1.69
CA PRO A 34 9.50 -16.36 2.71
C PRO A 34 8.47 -17.49 2.96
N VAL A 35 7.31 -17.43 2.31
CA VAL A 35 6.21 -18.39 2.51
C VAL A 35 5.67 -18.88 1.18
N PRO A 36 5.00 -20.05 1.13
CA PRO A 36 4.28 -20.48 -0.06
C PRO A 36 3.25 -19.44 -0.51
N TYR A 37 3.14 -19.24 -1.81
CA TYR A 37 2.18 -18.31 -2.40
C TYR A 37 1.58 -18.86 -3.70
N GLU A 38 0.38 -18.41 -3.98
CA GLU A 38 -0.27 -18.54 -5.29
C GLU A 38 -0.24 -17.17 -5.97
N SER A 39 0.25 -17.12 -7.22
CA SER A 39 0.23 -15.94 -8.06
C SER A 39 -0.92 -16.06 -9.05
N ARG A 40 -1.90 -15.17 -8.99
CA ARG A 40 -3.09 -15.21 -9.84
C ARG A 40 -3.49 -13.83 -10.35
N TYR A 41 -4.31 -13.82 -11.39
CA TYR A 41 -4.92 -12.62 -11.93
C TYR A 41 -6.42 -12.61 -11.66
N VAL A 42 -6.93 -11.44 -11.34
CA VAL A 42 -8.35 -11.15 -11.14
C VAL A 42 -8.81 -10.21 -12.26
N GLU A 43 -9.86 -10.58 -12.97
CA GLU A 43 -10.44 -9.72 -14.00
C GLU A 43 -11.10 -8.49 -13.38
N THR A 44 -10.80 -7.32 -13.91
CA THR A 44 -11.41 -6.05 -13.54
C THR A 44 -11.84 -5.28 -14.78
N ARG A 45 -12.75 -4.34 -14.66
CA ARG A 45 -13.14 -3.43 -15.78
C ARG A 45 -11.99 -2.57 -16.32
N TYR A 46 -10.84 -2.55 -15.61
CA TYR A 46 -9.67 -1.73 -15.95
C TYR A 46 -8.48 -2.55 -16.43
N GLY A 47 -8.59 -3.88 -16.48
CA GLY A 47 -7.52 -4.82 -16.80
C GLY A 47 -7.33 -5.86 -15.69
N ARG A 48 -6.42 -6.81 -15.90
CA ARG A 48 -6.19 -7.90 -14.94
C ARG A 48 -5.36 -7.43 -13.75
N ALA A 49 -5.90 -7.56 -12.55
CA ALA A 49 -5.19 -7.28 -11.30
C ALA A 49 -4.38 -8.50 -10.85
N HIS A 50 -3.10 -8.33 -10.63
CA HIS A 50 -2.21 -9.37 -10.11
C HIS A 50 -2.29 -9.42 -8.58
N VAL A 51 -2.46 -10.62 -8.03
CA VAL A 51 -2.61 -10.89 -6.61
C VAL A 51 -1.70 -12.03 -6.19
N LEU A 52 -0.95 -11.84 -5.11
CA LEU A 52 -0.22 -12.90 -4.40
C LEU A 52 -1.08 -13.35 -3.21
N ALA A 53 -1.43 -14.64 -3.16
CA ALA A 53 -2.17 -15.22 -2.05
C ALA A 53 -1.25 -16.12 -1.23
N SER A 54 -1.21 -15.91 0.09
CA SER A 54 -0.39 -16.67 1.05
C SER A 54 -1.17 -16.97 2.32
N GLY A 55 -0.80 -18.03 3.02
CA GLY A 55 -1.43 -18.43 4.28
C GLY A 55 -2.60 -19.39 4.12
N PRO A 56 -3.13 -19.93 5.25
CA PRO A 56 -4.15 -20.98 5.23
C PRO A 56 -5.50 -20.46 4.71
N ALA A 57 -6.14 -21.23 3.81
CA ALA A 57 -7.41 -20.84 3.18
C ALA A 57 -8.58 -20.71 4.16
N TYR A 58 -8.49 -21.32 5.34
CA TYR A 58 -9.48 -21.24 6.42
C TYR A 58 -9.25 -20.07 7.40
N ALA A 59 -8.09 -19.41 7.30
CA ALA A 59 -7.79 -18.27 8.17
C ALA A 59 -8.53 -17.00 7.73
N PRO A 60 -8.70 -15.99 8.61
CA PRO A 60 -9.34 -14.73 8.26
C PRO A 60 -8.71 -14.08 7.02
N PRO A 61 -9.49 -13.78 5.96
CA PRO A 61 -8.98 -13.23 4.73
C PRO A 61 -8.70 -11.72 4.86
N VAL A 62 -7.52 -11.28 4.40
CA VAL A 62 -7.10 -9.87 4.43
C VAL A 62 -6.48 -9.48 3.08
N LEU A 63 -6.94 -8.37 2.50
CA LEU A 63 -6.32 -7.74 1.33
C LEU A 63 -5.36 -6.65 1.77
N LEU A 64 -4.12 -6.70 1.27
CA LEU A 64 -3.07 -5.72 1.52
C LEU A 64 -2.88 -4.83 0.29
N LEU A 65 -2.94 -3.50 0.51
CA LEU A 65 -2.70 -2.45 -0.48
C LEU A 65 -1.40 -1.73 -0.15
N HIS A 66 -0.43 -1.78 -1.06
CA HIS A 66 0.89 -1.17 -0.88
C HIS A 66 0.88 0.36 -1.01
N GLY A 67 1.98 1.02 -0.63
CA GLY A 67 2.20 2.45 -0.83
C GLY A 67 2.46 2.82 -2.28
N GLY A 68 2.30 4.10 -2.62
CA GLY A 68 2.51 4.62 -3.99
C GLY A 68 3.90 4.33 -4.52
N GLY A 69 3.98 3.89 -5.78
CA GLY A 69 5.23 3.46 -6.42
C GLY A 69 5.75 2.09 -5.95
N GLY A 70 4.97 1.40 -5.10
CA GLY A 70 5.23 0.04 -4.65
C GLY A 70 4.60 -1.03 -5.54
N ASN A 71 4.57 -2.24 -5.03
CA ASN A 71 3.87 -3.40 -5.56
C ASN A 71 3.65 -4.43 -4.42
N ALA A 72 3.01 -5.56 -4.71
CA ALA A 72 2.70 -6.57 -3.70
C ALA A 72 3.95 -7.09 -2.94
N THR A 73 5.12 -7.07 -3.58
CA THR A 73 6.35 -7.56 -2.94
C THR A 73 6.88 -6.65 -1.83
N THR A 74 6.37 -5.43 -1.69
CA THR A 74 6.74 -4.54 -0.56
C THR A 74 6.36 -5.12 0.81
N TRP A 75 5.42 -6.07 0.84
CA TRP A 75 5.01 -6.78 2.05
C TRP A 75 5.93 -7.95 2.44
N ILE A 76 7.08 -8.11 1.78
CA ILE A 76 8.00 -9.23 2.00
C ILE A 76 8.49 -9.34 3.45
N HIS A 77 8.61 -8.21 4.16
CA HIS A 77 9.05 -8.16 5.54
C HIS A 77 7.93 -8.48 6.56
N ASN A 78 6.67 -8.52 6.09
CA ASN A 78 5.48 -8.71 6.91
C ASN A 78 4.81 -10.06 6.66
N ILE A 79 4.96 -10.59 5.44
CA ILE A 79 4.12 -11.69 4.97
C ILE A 79 4.30 -12.98 5.77
N GLU A 80 5.48 -13.28 6.27
CA GLU A 80 5.74 -14.50 7.04
C GLU A 80 4.89 -14.53 8.31
N ARG A 81 4.91 -13.43 9.06
CA ARG A 81 4.13 -13.29 10.29
C ARG A 81 2.63 -13.25 10.00
N LEU A 82 2.22 -12.48 9.00
CA LEU A 82 0.82 -12.35 8.63
C LEU A 82 0.23 -13.66 8.11
N ALA A 83 0.91 -14.33 7.18
CA ALA A 83 0.45 -15.58 6.57
C ALA A 83 0.45 -16.78 7.55
N GLY A 84 1.18 -16.70 8.65
CA GLY A 84 1.10 -17.68 9.73
C GLY A 84 -0.26 -17.71 10.45
N SER A 85 -1.06 -16.65 10.32
CA SER A 85 -2.32 -16.50 11.07
C SER A 85 -3.51 -16.02 10.24
N LEU A 86 -3.26 -15.50 9.03
CA LEU A 86 -4.25 -14.88 8.14
C LEU A 86 -4.13 -15.48 6.74
N GLN A 87 -5.23 -15.48 5.99
CA GLN A 87 -5.18 -15.66 4.55
C GLN A 87 -4.94 -14.30 3.88
N VAL A 88 -3.71 -14.06 3.46
CA VAL A 88 -3.27 -12.77 2.94
C VAL A 88 -3.37 -12.73 1.43
N TYR A 89 -3.96 -11.68 0.90
CA TYR A 89 -3.97 -11.30 -0.51
C TYR A 89 -3.21 -9.99 -0.66
N ALA A 90 -2.03 -9.99 -1.28
CA ALA A 90 -1.30 -8.78 -1.61
C ALA A 90 -1.50 -8.44 -3.09
N VAL A 91 -2.13 -7.31 -3.39
CA VAL A 91 -2.44 -6.90 -4.77
C VAL A 91 -1.46 -5.85 -5.26
N ASP A 92 -1.05 -5.94 -6.52
CA ASP A 92 -0.39 -4.84 -7.22
C ASP A 92 -1.43 -3.79 -7.60
N ILE A 93 -1.38 -2.61 -6.99
CA ILE A 93 -2.33 -1.52 -7.28
C ILE A 93 -2.16 -1.07 -8.73
N ILE A 94 -3.29 -0.93 -9.43
CA ILE A 94 -3.32 -0.54 -10.85
C ILE A 94 -2.58 0.79 -11.10
N GLY A 95 -1.73 0.79 -12.11
CA GLY A 95 -0.94 1.97 -12.50
C GLY A 95 0.34 2.17 -11.71
N ASP A 96 0.67 1.29 -10.77
CA ASP A 96 1.94 1.27 -10.04
C ASP A 96 2.93 0.19 -10.55
N ALA A 97 4.09 0.10 -9.93
CA ALA A 97 5.26 -0.67 -10.36
C ALA A 97 5.11 -2.19 -10.14
N GLY A 98 4.03 -2.80 -10.62
CA GLY A 98 3.69 -4.20 -10.43
C GLY A 98 3.33 -4.92 -11.73
N ARG A 99 2.72 -6.09 -11.57
CA ARG A 99 2.24 -6.97 -12.66
C ARG A 99 0.80 -6.71 -13.07
N THR A 100 0.06 -5.88 -12.33
CA THR A 100 -1.31 -5.50 -12.68
C THR A 100 -1.33 -4.78 -14.03
N GLU A 101 -2.21 -5.21 -14.90
CA GLU A 101 -2.41 -4.66 -16.23
C GLU A 101 -3.37 -3.45 -16.19
N GLY A 102 -3.32 -2.65 -17.24
CA GLY A 102 -4.20 -1.50 -17.40
C GLY A 102 -3.51 -0.16 -17.15
N ARG A 103 -4.30 0.91 -17.30
CA ARG A 103 -3.84 2.28 -17.11
C ARG A 103 -4.20 2.77 -15.72
N ARG A 104 -3.37 3.64 -15.18
CA ARG A 104 -3.66 4.33 -13.93
C ARG A 104 -5.02 5.02 -13.99
N PRO A 105 -5.94 4.74 -13.03
CA PRO A 105 -7.22 5.44 -12.94
C PRO A 105 -7.05 6.95 -12.82
N ALA A 106 -7.95 7.70 -13.45
CA ALA A 106 -7.89 9.16 -13.49
C ALA A 106 -8.57 9.84 -12.28
N SER A 107 -9.42 9.10 -11.55
CA SER A 107 -10.21 9.61 -10.43
C SER A 107 -10.22 8.64 -9.24
N GLU A 108 -10.59 9.16 -8.07
CA GLU A 108 -10.83 8.36 -6.86
C GLU A 108 -11.88 7.28 -7.10
N ASP A 109 -13.01 7.64 -7.72
CA ASP A 109 -14.08 6.68 -8.04
C ASP A 109 -13.61 5.54 -8.93
N ALA A 110 -12.74 5.83 -9.89
CA ALA A 110 -12.19 4.81 -10.78
C ALA A 110 -11.25 3.85 -10.03
N TYR A 111 -10.47 4.35 -9.05
CA TYR A 111 -9.69 3.49 -8.15
C TYR A 111 -10.59 2.63 -7.25
N CYS A 112 -11.64 3.22 -6.67
CA CYS A 112 -12.60 2.50 -5.83
C CYS A 112 -13.35 1.41 -6.62
N ASN A 113 -13.74 1.71 -7.85
CA ASN A 113 -14.38 0.75 -8.75
C ASN A 113 -13.44 -0.39 -9.14
N TRP A 114 -12.14 -0.10 -9.37
CA TRP A 114 -11.13 -1.13 -9.58
C TRP A 114 -10.97 -2.02 -8.33
N LEU A 115 -10.92 -1.42 -7.14
CA LEU A 115 -10.79 -2.17 -5.89
C LEU A 115 -12.02 -3.05 -5.62
N GLU A 116 -13.24 -2.57 -5.93
CA GLU A 116 -14.45 -3.38 -5.85
C GLU A 116 -14.36 -4.62 -6.73
N ASP A 117 -13.89 -4.47 -7.99
CA ASP A 117 -13.72 -5.61 -8.90
C ASP A 117 -12.69 -6.61 -8.36
N VAL A 118 -11.57 -6.13 -7.76
CA VAL A 118 -10.57 -6.98 -7.10
C VAL A 118 -11.19 -7.75 -5.94
N LEU A 119 -11.95 -7.08 -5.08
CA LEU A 119 -12.62 -7.71 -3.94
C LEU A 119 -13.63 -8.78 -4.37
N ILE A 120 -14.39 -8.52 -5.44
CA ILE A 120 -15.29 -9.49 -6.06
C ILE A 120 -14.51 -10.70 -6.57
N GLY A 121 -13.44 -10.47 -7.32
CA GLY A 121 -12.66 -11.54 -7.95
C GLY A 121 -11.83 -12.38 -6.96
N ILE A 122 -11.52 -11.85 -5.77
CA ILE A 122 -10.94 -12.65 -4.67
C ILE A 122 -11.95 -13.71 -4.21
N GLY A 123 -13.26 -13.44 -4.33
CA GLY A 123 -14.30 -14.44 -4.09
C GLY A 123 -14.60 -14.71 -2.60
N ARG A 124 -14.23 -13.79 -1.71
CA ARG A 124 -14.59 -13.86 -0.28
C ARG A 124 -15.80 -12.97 0.00
N PRO A 125 -16.82 -13.42 0.74
CA PRO A 125 -18.00 -12.62 1.07
C PRO A 125 -17.63 -11.32 1.78
N LYS A 126 -16.72 -11.41 2.74
CA LYS A 126 -16.11 -10.29 3.46
C LYS A 126 -14.64 -10.57 3.73
N LEU A 127 -13.84 -9.53 3.82
CA LEU A 127 -12.43 -9.62 4.19
C LEU A 127 -11.98 -8.39 4.98
N GLY A 128 -10.82 -8.49 5.63
CA GLY A 128 -10.09 -7.35 6.18
C GLY A 128 -9.42 -6.57 5.05
N LEU A 129 -9.36 -5.27 5.18
CA LEU A 129 -8.63 -4.40 4.25
C LEU A 129 -7.54 -3.66 5.00
N CYS A 130 -6.29 -3.83 4.57
CA CYS A 130 -5.14 -3.13 5.11
C CYS A 130 -4.45 -2.34 4.02
N GLY A 131 -4.25 -1.06 4.22
CA GLY A 131 -3.51 -0.21 3.29
C GLY A 131 -2.35 0.51 3.96
N SER A 132 -1.24 0.65 3.24
CA SER A 132 -0.09 1.47 3.64
C SER A 132 0.00 2.70 2.75
N SER A 133 0.16 3.89 3.34
CA SER A 133 0.32 5.15 2.60
C SER A 133 -0.78 5.35 1.54
N PHE A 134 -0.44 5.39 0.25
CA PHE A 134 -1.41 5.49 -0.85
C PHE A 134 -2.49 4.38 -0.78
N GLY A 135 -2.10 3.15 -0.42
CA GLY A 135 -3.05 2.06 -0.17
C GLY A 135 -4.00 2.34 0.98
N ALA A 136 -3.54 3.04 2.03
CA ALA A 136 -4.40 3.45 3.15
C ALA A 136 -5.42 4.52 2.72
N TRP A 137 -4.99 5.49 1.90
CA TRP A 137 -5.92 6.42 1.28
C TRP A 137 -6.97 5.69 0.43
N LEU A 138 -6.54 4.76 -0.44
CA LEU A 138 -7.47 4.01 -1.29
C LEU A 138 -8.46 3.17 -0.46
N ALA A 139 -7.99 2.52 0.60
CA ALA A 139 -8.85 1.76 1.50
C ALA A 139 -9.90 2.64 2.19
N ALA A 140 -9.49 3.81 2.68
CA ALA A 140 -10.41 4.77 3.29
C ALA A 140 -11.39 5.37 2.26
N ALA A 141 -10.92 5.71 1.07
CA ALA A 141 -11.75 6.21 -0.03
C ALA A 141 -12.83 5.20 -0.43
N TYR A 142 -12.45 3.93 -0.58
CA TYR A 142 -13.38 2.85 -0.88
C TYR A 142 -14.48 2.72 0.18
N LEU A 143 -14.11 2.77 1.48
CA LEU A 143 -15.09 2.61 2.56
C LEU A 143 -16.05 3.81 2.70
N ARG A 144 -15.70 4.98 2.18
CA ARG A 144 -16.66 6.09 2.07
C ARG A 144 -17.80 5.78 1.08
N GLN A 145 -17.52 4.98 0.06
CA GLN A 145 -18.52 4.62 -0.96
C GLN A 145 -19.32 3.38 -0.56
N THR A 146 -18.65 2.36 0.02
CA THR A 146 -19.28 1.11 0.41
C THR A 146 -18.46 0.36 1.45
N SER A 147 -19.15 -0.31 2.38
CA SER A 147 -18.52 -1.19 3.38
C SER A 147 -18.94 -2.66 3.27
N ARG A 148 -19.70 -3.00 2.23
CA ARG A 148 -20.37 -4.31 2.13
C ARG A 148 -19.41 -5.50 2.18
N ARG A 149 -18.19 -5.35 1.62
CA ARG A 149 -17.19 -6.42 1.50
C ARG A 149 -16.07 -6.35 2.52
N VAL A 150 -16.03 -5.30 3.33
CA VAL A 150 -14.96 -5.09 4.30
C VAL A 150 -15.51 -5.24 5.71
N SER A 151 -14.91 -6.14 6.48
CA SER A 151 -15.26 -6.40 7.89
C SER A 151 -14.44 -5.54 8.86
N ARG A 152 -13.17 -5.31 8.53
CA ARG A 152 -12.19 -4.57 9.34
C ARG A 152 -11.26 -3.77 8.45
N LEU A 153 -10.87 -2.57 8.90
CA LEU A 153 -10.00 -1.65 8.18
C LEU A 153 -8.73 -1.38 8.98
N ALA A 154 -7.56 -1.59 8.38
CA ALA A 154 -6.29 -1.13 8.93
C ALA A 154 -5.65 -0.08 8.01
N LEU A 155 -5.26 1.05 8.57
CA LEU A 155 -4.65 2.17 7.86
C LEU A 155 -3.26 2.43 8.44
N LEU A 156 -2.21 2.14 7.67
CA LEU A 156 -0.82 2.34 8.05
C LEU A 156 -0.29 3.62 7.41
N ALA A 157 0.08 4.61 8.21
CA ALA A 157 0.60 5.90 7.79
C ALA A 157 -0.19 6.52 6.62
N PRO A 158 -1.53 6.71 6.72
CA PRO A 158 -2.30 7.32 5.64
C PRO A 158 -1.77 8.74 5.34
N PRO A 159 -1.54 9.09 4.05
CA PRO A 159 -0.75 10.27 3.69
C PRO A 159 -1.54 11.58 3.81
N ASN A 160 -2.82 11.52 4.11
CA ASN A 160 -3.76 12.62 3.99
C ASN A 160 -4.51 12.96 5.29
N LEU A 161 -4.01 12.55 6.43
CA LEU A 161 -4.61 12.93 7.74
C LEU A 161 -4.39 14.40 8.05
N GLU A 162 -3.27 14.96 7.65
CA GLU A 162 -2.94 16.36 7.75
C GLU A 162 -2.38 16.90 6.42
N SER A 163 -2.20 18.22 6.33
CA SER A 163 -1.58 18.84 5.16
C SER A 163 -0.11 18.41 5.07
N MET A 164 0.31 17.96 3.89
CA MET A 164 1.70 17.56 3.67
C MET A 164 2.63 18.76 3.81
N ARG A 165 3.80 18.54 4.40
CA ARG A 165 4.86 19.53 4.49
C ARG A 165 5.38 19.86 3.10
N VAL A 166 5.46 21.16 2.76
CA VAL A 166 5.97 21.64 1.46
C VAL A 166 7.40 21.15 1.20
N SER A 167 8.24 21.12 2.26
CA SER A 167 9.61 20.61 2.19
C SER A 167 9.66 19.12 1.80
N PHE A 168 8.71 18.31 2.29
CA PHE A 168 8.58 16.92 1.88
C PHE A 168 8.19 16.82 0.41
N MET A 169 7.15 17.53 -0.01
CA MET A 169 6.70 17.52 -1.41
C MET A 169 7.79 17.92 -2.40
N ALA A 170 8.58 18.96 -2.07
CA ALA A 170 9.67 19.40 -2.91
C ALA A 170 10.77 18.33 -3.05
N ARG A 171 11.19 17.71 -1.95
CA ARG A 171 12.22 16.66 -1.94
C ARG A 171 11.73 15.38 -2.64
N ALA A 172 10.51 14.96 -2.37
CA ALA A 172 9.89 13.82 -3.04
C ALA A 172 9.75 14.07 -4.56
N GLY A 173 9.27 15.24 -4.95
CA GLY A 173 9.15 15.62 -6.37
C GLY A 173 10.49 15.60 -7.09
N LEU A 174 11.56 16.11 -6.47
CA LEU A 174 12.91 16.07 -7.04
C LEU A 174 13.41 14.62 -7.20
N ALA A 175 13.25 13.79 -6.17
CA ALA A 175 13.71 12.41 -6.19
C ALA A 175 12.96 11.56 -7.23
N LEU A 176 11.66 11.79 -7.40
CA LEU A 176 10.82 11.09 -8.39
C LEU A 176 11.11 11.56 -9.83
N THR A 177 11.50 12.81 -10.01
CA THR A 177 11.81 13.36 -11.34
C THR A 177 13.19 12.92 -11.83
N PHE A 178 14.17 12.86 -10.93
CA PHE A 178 15.56 12.51 -11.21
C PHE A 178 16.02 11.33 -10.33
N PRO A 179 15.53 10.11 -10.56
CA PRO A 179 15.77 8.96 -9.71
C PRO A 179 17.22 8.44 -9.88
N SER A 180 18.16 9.05 -9.16
CA SER A 180 19.50 8.52 -8.95
C SER A 180 19.56 7.69 -7.66
N GLU A 181 20.55 6.83 -7.53
CA GLU A 181 20.74 6.03 -6.31
C GLU A 181 20.81 6.91 -5.05
N ARG A 182 21.58 8.03 -5.12
CA ARG A 182 21.67 9.00 -4.03
C ARG A 182 20.30 9.58 -3.64
N MET A 183 19.47 9.93 -4.64
CA MET A 183 18.15 10.52 -4.40
C MET A 183 17.18 9.50 -3.82
N VAL A 184 17.23 8.26 -4.28
CA VAL A 184 16.40 7.17 -3.77
C VAL A 184 16.78 6.83 -2.33
N ARG A 185 18.07 6.74 -2.01
CA ARG A 185 18.56 6.55 -0.64
C ARG A 185 18.15 7.70 0.28
N ALA A 186 18.30 8.95 -0.18
CA ALA A 186 17.89 10.13 0.58
C ALA A 186 16.37 10.16 0.84
N PHE A 187 15.57 9.73 -0.13
CA PHE A 187 14.12 9.60 0.05
C PHE A 187 13.79 8.49 1.05
N GLN A 188 14.40 7.32 0.92
CA GLN A 188 14.18 6.21 1.88
C GLN A 188 14.53 6.65 3.31
N ALA A 189 15.68 7.29 3.51
CA ALA A 189 16.07 7.84 4.80
C ALA A 189 15.10 8.91 5.32
N MET A 190 14.46 9.67 4.43
CA MET A 190 13.47 10.70 4.81
C MET A 190 12.14 10.09 5.28
N VAL A 191 11.73 8.95 4.72
CA VAL A 191 10.44 8.31 5.04
C VAL A 191 10.56 7.25 6.13
N SER A 192 11.76 6.79 6.47
CA SER A 192 12.03 5.87 7.58
C SER A 192 12.42 6.61 8.85
N SER A 193 12.21 5.97 10.01
CA SER A 193 12.75 6.44 11.27
C SER A 193 14.28 6.35 11.26
N PRO A 194 14.99 7.27 11.93
CA PRO A 194 16.44 7.12 12.17
C PRO A 194 16.81 5.86 12.96
N LEU A 195 15.84 5.27 13.66
CA LEU A 195 16.00 4.03 14.43
C LEU A 195 15.64 2.77 13.64
N ALA A 196 15.16 2.92 12.41
CA ALA A 196 14.80 1.79 11.56
C ALA A 196 16.04 1.01 11.09
N PRO A 197 15.91 -0.29 10.82
CA PRO A 197 17.00 -1.06 10.21
C PRO A 197 17.33 -0.52 8.82
N GLU A 198 18.60 -0.56 8.42
CA GLU A 198 18.98 -0.23 7.05
C GLU A 198 18.33 -1.21 6.06
N PRO A 199 17.72 -0.70 4.97
CA PRO A 199 17.20 -1.57 3.93
C PRO A 199 18.32 -2.41 3.31
N PRO A 200 18.11 -3.71 3.09
CA PRO A 200 19.11 -4.54 2.44
C PRO A 200 19.38 -4.05 1.01
N PRO A 201 20.60 -4.24 0.47
CA PRO A 201 20.98 -3.73 -0.85
C PRO A 201 19.98 -4.09 -1.96
N TRP A 202 19.49 -5.33 -1.99
CA TRP A 202 18.53 -5.78 -3.00
C TRP A 202 17.18 -5.02 -2.95
N ALA A 203 16.75 -4.56 -1.78
CA ALA A 203 15.52 -3.76 -1.65
C ALA A 203 15.71 -2.33 -2.17
N MET A 204 16.92 -1.76 -1.96
CA MET A 204 17.27 -0.47 -2.53
C MET A 204 17.44 -0.53 -4.06
N ASP A 205 18.02 -1.60 -4.57
CA ASP A 205 18.13 -1.84 -6.02
C ASP A 205 16.74 -1.94 -6.66
N ASP A 206 15.82 -2.70 -6.05
CA ASP A 206 14.45 -2.80 -6.53
C ASP A 206 13.70 -1.47 -6.48
N LEU A 207 13.85 -0.71 -5.40
CA LEU A 207 13.26 0.62 -5.28
C LEU A 207 13.77 1.56 -6.39
N LEU A 208 15.07 1.54 -6.67
CA LEU A 208 15.68 2.32 -7.75
C LEU A 208 15.15 1.90 -9.12
N VAL A 209 15.04 0.60 -9.38
CA VAL A 209 14.46 0.06 -10.62
C VAL A 209 13.01 0.52 -10.78
N ARG A 210 12.18 0.39 -9.75
CA ARG A 210 10.78 0.83 -9.79
C ARG A 210 10.67 2.31 -10.18
N TRP A 211 11.45 3.19 -9.57
CA TRP A 211 11.41 4.62 -9.82
C TRP A 211 11.94 5.01 -11.21
N ARG A 212 12.96 4.31 -11.70
CA ARG A 212 13.49 4.53 -13.05
C ARG A 212 12.58 4.02 -14.16
N CYS A 213 11.88 2.94 -13.92
CA CYS A 213 11.07 2.28 -14.93
C CYS A 213 9.63 2.79 -14.99
N GLN A 214 9.08 3.27 -13.87
CA GLN A 214 7.70 3.75 -13.79
C GLN A 214 7.54 5.13 -14.43
N ARG A 215 6.43 5.33 -15.13
CA ARG A 215 6.04 6.61 -15.72
C ARG A 215 5.05 7.34 -14.83
N GLY A 216 5.51 8.39 -14.17
CA GLY A 216 4.71 9.18 -13.24
C GLY A 216 4.36 8.39 -11.96
N HIS A 217 3.78 9.08 -11.01
CA HIS A 217 3.32 8.54 -9.74
C HIS A 217 1.88 8.96 -9.48
N PRO A 218 1.13 8.27 -8.59
CA PRO A 218 -0.19 8.73 -8.19
C PRO A 218 -0.09 10.17 -7.67
N ARG A 219 -1.09 10.98 -7.99
CA ARG A 219 -1.17 12.32 -7.37
C ARG A 219 -1.39 12.15 -5.88
N PRO A 220 -0.72 12.94 -5.02
CA PRO A 220 -1.02 12.94 -3.61
C PRO A 220 -2.51 13.21 -3.39
N PRO A 221 -3.20 12.43 -2.56
CA PRO A 221 -4.59 12.70 -2.24
C PRO A 221 -4.73 14.00 -1.47
N GLY A 222 -5.86 14.68 -1.62
CA GLY A 222 -6.22 15.81 -0.78
C GLY A 222 -6.36 15.39 0.69
N ARG A 223 -6.26 16.36 1.61
CA ARG A 223 -6.44 16.14 3.04
C ARG A 223 -7.83 15.53 3.31
N MET A 224 -7.88 14.48 4.12
CA MET A 224 -9.12 13.86 4.57
C MET A 224 -9.93 14.87 5.40
N SER A 225 -11.20 15.05 5.04
CA SER A 225 -12.06 15.99 5.74
C SER A 225 -12.40 15.49 7.15
N ASP A 226 -12.86 16.39 8.02
CA ASP A 226 -13.33 16.02 9.36
C ASP A 226 -14.58 15.11 9.28
N ALA A 227 -15.41 15.29 8.25
CA ALA A 227 -16.56 14.43 8.01
C ALA A 227 -16.12 13.01 7.65
N ASP A 228 -15.10 12.85 6.80
CA ASP A 228 -14.55 11.55 6.44
C ASP A 228 -13.99 10.80 7.65
N LEU A 229 -13.33 11.50 8.56
CA LEU A 229 -12.81 10.87 9.80
C LEU A 229 -13.94 10.38 10.71
N ARG A 230 -15.01 11.18 10.87
CA ARG A 230 -16.15 10.81 11.74
C ARG A 230 -16.90 9.57 11.25
N VAL A 231 -16.88 9.30 9.95
CA VAL A 231 -17.58 8.15 9.35
C VAL A 231 -16.71 6.89 9.18
N LEU A 232 -15.46 6.93 9.64
CA LEU A 232 -14.63 5.72 9.67
C LEU A 232 -15.33 4.61 10.46
N PRO A 233 -15.30 3.35 10.00
CA PRO A 233 -15.92 2.24 10.72
C PRO A 233 -15.35 2.05 12.13
N LYS A 234 -16.17 1.56 13.07
CA LYS A 234 -15.71 1.21 14.43
C LYS A 234 -14.58 0.17 14.42
N GLN A 235 -14.63 -0.77 13.48
CA GLN A 235 -13.58 -1.78 13.27
C GLN A 235 -12.45 -1.20 12.43
N THR A 236 -11.87 -0.10 12.89
CA THR A 236 -10.70 0.53 12.25
C THR A 236 -9.52 0.57 13.21
N LEU A 237 -8.35 0.11 12.73
CA LEU A 237 -7.03 0.33 13.31
C LEU A 237 -6.29 1.35 12.45
N LEU A 238 -5.78 2.42 13.06
CA LEU A 238 -4.99 3.44 12.39
C LEU A 238 -3.63 3.54 13.11
N MET A 239 -2.54 3.33 12.38
CA MET A 239 -1.19 3.36 12.94
C MET A 239 -0.37 4.46 12.27
N LEU A 240 0.30 5.27 13.08
CA LEU A 240 1.18 6.37 12.69
C LEU A 240 2.57 6.16 13.25
N GLY A 241 3.60 6.56 12.53
CA GLY A 241 4.95 6.65 13.07
C GLY A 241 5.18 7.97 13.80
N GLU A 242 5.94 7.94 14.91
CA GLU A 242 6.35 9.16 15.61
C GLU A 242 7.28 10.04 14.74
N ASP A 243 8.08 9.42 13.87
CA ASP A 243 9.03 10.09 12.97
C ASP A 243 8.41 10.36 11.57
N GLU A 244 7.08 10.52 11.48
CA GLU A 244 6.38 10.79 10.22
C GLU A 244 6.89 12.08 9.54
N ALA A 245 7.37 11.92 8.30
CA ALA A 245 7.98 13.03 7.55
C ALA A 245 6.97 13.88 6.76
N LEU A 246 5.83 13.30 6.36
CA LEU A 246 4.86 13.95 5.49
C LEU A 246 4.12 15.09 6.16
N TYR A 247 3.77 14.90 7.42
CA TYR A 247 2.98 15.85 8.23
C TYR A 247 3.37 15.75 9.72
N ASP A 248 2.69 16.47 10.58
CA ASP A 248 2.88 16.40 12.03
C ASP A 248 2.09 15.22 12.62
N PRO A 249 2.74 14.15 13.09
CA PRO A 249 2.07 12.95 13.58
C PRO A 249 1.26 13.18 14.86
N LEU A 250 1.70 14.07 15.75
CA LEU A 250 0.99 14.36 17.00
C LEU A 250 -0.32 15.12 16.72
N ARG A 251 -0.30 16.06 15.78
CA ARG A 251 -1.53 16.74 15.33
C ARG A 251 -2.49 15.78 14.65
N ALA A 252 -1.98 14.91 13.77
CA ALA A 252 -2.80 13.90 13.11
C ALA A 252 -3.42 12.94 14.13
N PHE A 253 -2.65 12.46 15.09
CA PHE A 253 -3.11 11.59 16.17
C PHE A 253 -4.22 12.25 17.00
N ALA A 254 -3.97 13.46 17.53
CA ALA A 254 -4.95 14.20 18.31
C ALA A 254 -6.25 14.48 17.53
N ARG A 255 -6.11 14.81 16.22
CA ARG A 255 -7.26 15.04 15.35
C ARG A 255 -8.11 13.78 15.17
N VAL A 256 -7.48 12.61 14.95
CA VAL A 256 -8.21 11.34 14.84
C VAL A 256 -8.90 11.00 16.15
N GLN A 257 -8.22 11.14 17.30
CA GLN A 257 -8.84 10.89 18.61
C GLN A 257 -10.06 11.78 18.86
N ALA A 258 -9.98 13.06 18.48
CA ALA A 258 -11.07 14.00 18.69
C ALA A 258 -12.28 13.74 17.76
N LEU A 259 -12.04 13.38 16.49
CA LEU A 259 -13.09 13.27 15.47
C LEU A 259 -13.63 11.84 15.31
N ALA A 260 -12.83 10.84 15.62
CA ALA A 260 -13.17 9.43 15.50
C ALA A 260 -12.77 8.64 16.77
N PRO A 261 -13.30 8.97 17.97
CA PRO A 261 -12.90 8.34 19.23
C PRO A 261 -13.22 6.84 19.30
N HIS A 262 -13.98 6.34 18.36
CA HIS A 262 -14.33 4.91 18.20
C HIS A 262 -13.28 4.12 17.40
N VAL A 263 -12.30 4.81 16.78
CA VAL A 263 -11.21 4.20 16.02
C VAL A 263 -10.04 3.93 16.97
N ARG A 264 -9.46 2.73 16.88
CA ARG A 264 -8.18 2.43 17.55
C ARG A 264 -7.08 3.16 16.80
N VAL A 265 -6.51 4.21 17.39
CA VAL A 265 -5.36 4.93 16.82
C VAL A 265 -4.12 4.69 17.67
N GLU A 266 -3.00 4.38 17.01
CA GLU A 266 -1.72 4.11 17.63
C GLU A 266 -0.63 4.99 17.04
N LEU A 267 0.21 5.56 17.90
CA LEU A 267 1.42 6.26 17.53
C LEU A 267 2.62 5.35 17.88
N LEU A 268 3.40 4.95 16.88
CA LEU A 268 4.40 3.91 17.02
C LEU A 268 5.81 4.52 17.11
N PRO A 269 6.48 4.38 18.28
CA PRO A 269 7.85 4.87 18.46
C PRO A 269 8.84 4.16 17.55
N GLY A 270 9.80 4.94 17.01
CA GLY A 270 10.83 4.43 16.12
C GLY A 270 10.31 3.99 14.75
N ALA A 271 9.21 4.59 14.31
CA ALA A 271 8.66 4.41 12.98
C ALA A 271 8.46 5.76 12.30
N GLY A 272 8.81 5.85 11.02
CA GLY A 272 8.47 6.95 10.13
C GLY A 272 7.25 6.61 9.26
N HIS A 273 7.20 7.21 8.07
CA HIS A 273 6.16 6.91 7.08
C HIS A 273 6.21 5.46 6.56
N ALA A 274 7.41 4.88 6.52
CA ALA A 274 7.64 3.48 6.14
C ALA A 274 7.33 2.48 7.28
N ILE A 275 6.31 2.75 8.08
CA ILE A 275 5.95 2.08 9.33
C ILE A 275 5.95 0.55 9.25
N ALA A 276 5.42 -0.01 8.14
CA ALA A 276 5.36 -1.45 7.90
C ALA A 276 6.75 -2.08 7.70
N TYR A 277 7.76 -1.29 7.37
CA TYR A 277 9.15 -1.68 7.29
C TYR A 277 9.89 -1.36 8.59
N ASP A 278 9.80 -0.13 9.06
CA ASP A 278 10.57 0.39 10.20
C ASP A 278 10.31 -0.41 11.48
N GLN A 279 9.07 -0.83 11.72
CA GLN A 279 8.63 -1.57 12.90
C GLN A 279 7.80 -2.81 12.50
N ALA A 280 8.29 -3.57 11.50
CA ALA A 280 7.56 -4.70 10.91
C ALA A 280 6.95 -5.63 11.98
N ALA A 281 7.73 -6.08 12.96
CA ALA A 281 7.26 -7.01 13.98
C ALA A 281 6.06 -6.45 14.79
N LYS A 282 6.14 -5.18 15.23
CA LYS A 282 5.04 -4.56 16.00
C LYS A 282 3.80 -4.33 15.14
N VAL A 283 3.99 -3.89 13.89
CA VAL A 283 2.89 -3.71 12.94
C VAL A 283 2.21 -5.05 12.66
N ASP A 284 2.98 -6.10 12.42
CA ASP A 284 2.45 -7.43 12.13
C ASP A 284 1.67 -8.01 13.32
N ASP A 285 2.20 -7.88 14.55
CA ASP A 285 1.52 -8.31 15.76
C ASP A 285 0.18 -7.58 15.95
N ALA A 286 0.18 -6.26 15.76
CA ALA A 286 -1.04 -5.45 15.84
C ALA A 286 -2.06 -5.84 14.76
N LEU A 287 -1.61 -6.08 13.51
CA LEU A 287 -2.48 -6.51 12.41
C LEU A 287 -3.05 -7.92 12.65
N VAL A 288 -2.22 -8.87 13.10
CA VAL A 288 -2.68 -10.24 13.43
C VAL A 288 -3.70 -10.18 14.56
N GLU A 289 -3.41 -9.48 15.66
CA GLU A 289 -4.36 -9.28 16.74
C GLU A 289 -5.68 -8.68 16.24
N PHE A 290 -5.58 -7.59 15.46
CA PHE A 290 -6.74 -6.85 14.99
C PHE A 290 -7.62 -7.66 14.04
N PHE A 291 -7.02 -8.37 13.09
CA PHE A 291 -7.78 -9.15 12.10
C PHE A 291 -8.27 -10.51 12.63
N ARG A 292 -7.71 -11.05 13.72
CA ARG A 292 -8.17 -12.31 14.34
C ARG A 292 -9.23 -12.14 15.42
N ARG A 293 -9.52 -10.92 15.88
CA ARG A 293 -10.57 -10.70 16.91
C ARG A 293 -11.90 -11.28 16.44
N ASP A 294 -12.67 -11.85 17.38
CA ASP A 294 -13.97 -12.50 17.15
C ASP A 294 -14.94 -11.60 16.36
N GLY A 295 -15.75 -12.22 15.51
CA GLY A 295 -16.72 -11.53 14.66
C GLY A 295 -16.52 -11.80 13.15
N TRP A 296 -15.62 -12.69 12.76
CA TRP A 296 -15.61 -13.28 11.42
C TRP A 296 -16.74 -14.33 11.33
N THR A 297 -17.94 -13.91 10.96
CA THR A 297 -18.93 -14.86 10.42
C THR A 297 -18.55 -15.09 8.96
N LEU A 298 -18.06 -16.30 8.68
CA LEU A 298 -17.84 -16.83 7.32
C LEU A 298 -19.15 -16.83 6.54
#